data_ceade83c4151f49c1e836b4aa2cc7b84
#
_entry.id   ceade83c4151f49c1e836b4aa2cc7b84
#
_cell.length_a   1.000
_cell.length_b   1.000
_cell.length_c   1.000
_cell.angle_alpha   90.00
_cell.angle_beta   90.00
_cell.angle_gamma   90.00
#
_symmetry.space_group_name_H-M   'P 1'
#
loop_
_entity.id
_entity.type
_entity.pdbx_description
1 polymer ?
#
loop_
_entity_poly.entity_id
_entity_poly.type
_entity_poly.pdbx_seq_one_letter_code
_entity_poly.pdbx_strand_id
1 'polypeptide(L)'
;YSNKNKRTGTYPESKFNPIELIGEDFKAVDFYCYAAKVGGALAYIYFHRDYLAHGITLCNLFEFVPVSQCLETKPDLLYIFGANIDSESVFYHDQEEDIYVGVAPHNDSIDYFGYMKKMLLTLYNVKMIDNGHLPLHGACVSLTMKNGTVKLELNSL
;
A
#
# COMPACT_ATOMS: atom_id res chain seq x y z
N TYR A 1 -16.02 6.07 -17.57
CA TYR A 1 -14.99 5.03 -17.41
C TYR A 1 -14.05 5.11 -18.61
N SER A 2 -12.84 5.62 -18.39
CA SER A 2 -11.80 5.60 -19.41
C SER A 2 -11.23 4.18 -19.50
N ASN A 3 -11.32 3.56 -20.69
CA ASN A 3 -10.66 2.27 -20.98
C ASN A 3 -9.11 2.36 -20.97
N LYS A 4 -8.54 3.50 -20.56
CA LYS A 4 -7.09 3.71 -20.49
C LYS A 4 -6.44 3.05 -19.27
N ASN A 5 -7.22 2.70 -18.25
CA ASN A 5 -6.70 2.08 -17.04
C ASN A 5 -6.58 0.57 -17.23
N LYS A 6 -5.42 0.12 -17.68
CA LYS A 6 -5.10 -1.30 -17.73
C LYS A 6 -5.04 -1.83 -16.31
N ARG A 7 -6.01 -2.65 -15.92
CA ARG A 7 -6.06 -3.32 -14.61
C ARG A 7 -4.97 -4.39 -14.41
N THR A 8 -4.16 -4.61 -15.40
CA THR A 8 -3.14 -5.65 -15.44
C THR A 8 -1.76 -5.02 -15.35
N GLY A 9 -1.02 -5.38 -14.36
CA GLY A 9 0.39 -5.03 -14.22
C GLY A 9 0.81 -5.17 -12.77
N THR A 10 1.96 -5.72 -12.59
CA THR A 10 2.76 -5.57 -11.38
C THR A 10 3.45 -4.22 -11.48
N TYR A 11 3.62 -3.55 -10.35
CA TYR A 11 4.47 -2.38 -10.31
C TYR A 11 5.92 -2.81 -10.44
N PRO A 12 6.76 -2.11 -11.22
CA PRO A 12 8.18 -2.41 -11.29
C PRO A 12 8.87 -2.04 -9.98
N GLU A 13 9.86 -2.84 -9.62
CA GLU A 13 10.77 -2.49 -8.55
C GLU A 13 11.74 -1.40 -9.03
N SER A 14 11.88 -0.35 -8.24
CA SER A 14 12.84 0.72 -8.50
C SER A 14 14.26 0.24 -8.16
N LYS A 15 15.24 0.70 -8.92
CA LYS A 15 16.67 0.48 -8.63
C LYS A 15 17.21 1.44 -7.57
N PHE A 16 16.49 2.50 -7.28
CA PHE A 16 16.85 3.56 -6.33
C PHE A 16 15.68 3.82 -5.41
N ASN A 17 15.97 4.35 -4.22
CA ASN A 17 14.93 4.76 -3.30
C ASN A 17 14.09 5.90 -3.96
N PRO A 18 12.81 5.66 -4.27
CA PRO A 18 12.00 6.65 -4.98
C PRO A 18 11.70 7.90 -4.13
N ILE A 19 11.94 7.87 -2.81
CA ILE A 19 11.85 9.05 -1.95
C ILE A 19 12.89 10.09 -2.36
N GLU A 20 14.06 9.68 -2.83
CA GLU A 20 15.10 10.58 -3.31
C GLU A 20 14.65 11.35 -4.56
N LEU A 21 13.74 10.75 -5.37
CA LEU A 21 13.16 11.40 -6.55
C LEU A 21 12.16 12.51 -6.19
N ILE A 22 11.55 12.41 -5.02
CA ILE A 22 10.58 13.41 -4.54
C ILE A 22 11.31 14.66 -4.05
N GLY A 23 12.52 14.48 -3.49
CA GLY A 23 13.44 15.54 -3.11
C GLY A 23 12.82 16.64 -2.24
N GLU A 24 13.31 17.85 -2.42
CA GLU A 24 12.85 19.06 -1.72
C GLU A 24 11.45 19.54 -2.17
N ASP A 25 10.90 18.99 -3.24
CA ASP A 25 9.59 19.37 -3.77
C ASP A 25 8.42 18.78 -2.98
N PHE A 26 8.69 17.85 -2.04
CA PHE A 26 7.66 17.31 -1.17
C PHE A 26 7.16 18.36 -0.19
N LYS A 27 5.97 18.86 -0.44
CA LYS A 27 5.28 19.79 0.47
C LYS A 27 4.27 19.00 1.29
N ALA A 28 4.61 18.70 2.53
CA ALA A 28 3.72 17.97 3.44
C ALA A 28 2.32 18.61 3.58
N VAL A 29 2.20 19.93 3.37
CA VAL A 29 0.92 20.66 3.39
C VAL A 29 -0.05 20.23 2.29
N ASP A 30 0.45 19.66 1.18
CA ASP A 30 -0.38 19.19 0.08
C ASP A 30 -0.84 17.73 0.26
N PHE A 31 -0.40 17.08 1.32
CA PHE A 31 -0.69 15.67 1.59
C PHE A 31 -1.46 15.47 2.90
N TYR A 32 -2.34 14.49 2.88
CA TYR A 32 -2.87 13.87 4.08
C TYR A 32 -2.09 12.61 4.40
N CYS A 33 -1.96 12.29 5.68
CA CYS A 33 -1.36 11.04 6.14
C CYS A 33 -2.40 10.19 6.83
N TYR A 34 -2.46 8.92 6.44
CA TYR A 34 -3.26 7.90 7.07
C TYR A 34 -2.36 6.77 7.56
N ALA A 35 -2.38 6.51 8.86
CA ALA A 35 -1.67 5.37 9.42
C ALA A 35 -2.63 4.20 9.59
N ALA A 36 -2.24 3.04 9.09
CA ALA A 36 -3.07 1.84 9.05
C ALA A 36 -2.29 0.58 9.37
N LYS A 37 -3.00 -0.44 9.85
CA LYS A 37 -2.52 -1.82 9.84
C LYS A 37 -2.93 -2.52 8.55
N VAL A 38 -1.95 -3.04 7.84
CA VAL A 38 -2.14 -3.90 6.68
C VAL A 38 -1.66 -5.29 7.06
N GLY A 39 -2.60 -6.17 7.39
CA GLY A 39 -2.24 -7.40 8.08
C GLY A 39 -1.57 -7.10 9.43
N GLY A 40 -0.35 -7.61 9.64
CA GLY A 40 0.46 -7.28 10.83
C GLY A 40 1.39 -6.07 10.67
N ALA A 41 1.48 -5.47 9.46
CA ALA A 41 2.40 -4.39 9.16
C ALA A 41 1.79 -3.01 9.43
N LEU A 42 2.62 -2.09 9.96
CA LEU A 42 2.27 -0.68 10.10
C LEU A 42 2.57 0.04 8.79
N ALA A 43 1.56 0.69 8.22
CA ALA A 43 1.67 1.46 6.99
C ALA A 43 1.42 2.95 7.24
N TYR A 44 2.30 3.80 6.69
CA TYR A 44 2.05 5.23 6.55
C TYR A 44 1.74 5.53 5.11
N ILE A 45 0.56 6.08 4.86
CA ILE A 45 0.04 6.33 3.53
C ILE A 45 -0.18 7.83 3.38
N TYR A 46 0.70 8.45 2.60
CA TYR A 46 0.56 9.84 2.21
C TYR A 46 -0.16 9.90 0.87
N PHE A 47 -1.20 10.73 0.77
CA PHE A 47 -1.91 10.95 -0.48
C PHE A 47 -2.16 12.44 -0.69
N HIS A 48 -1.90 12.87 -1.92
CA HIS A 48 -2.12 14.26 -2.29
C HIS A 48 -3.60 14.63 -2.14
N ARG A 49 -3.89 15.85 -1.74
CA ARG A 49 -5.25 16.34 -1.45
C ARG A 49 -6.23 16.17 -2.62
N ASP A 50 -5.73 16.17 -3.87
CA ASP A 50 -6.56 15.98 -5.06
C ASP A 50 -7.14 14.55 -5.13
N TYR A 51 -6.54 13.59 -4.41
CA TYR A 51 -6.99 12.20 -4.30
C TYR A 51 -7.71 11.90 -2.97
N LEU A 52 -8.26 12.94 -2.30
CA LEU A 52 -8.93 12.80 -1.02
C LEU A 52 -10.02 11.71 -1.03
N ALA A 53 -10.80 11.60 -2.10
CA ALA A 53 -11.84 10.59 -2.23
C ALA A 53 -11.27 9.16 -2.19
N HIS A 54 -10.10 8.93 -2.81
CA HIS A 54 -9.43 7.65 -2.77
C HIS A 54 -8.87 7.36 -1.38
N GLY A 55 -8.27 8.35 -0.72
CA GLY A 55 -7.76 8.23 0.64
C GLY A 55 -8.86 7.87 1.64
N ILE A 56 -10.00 8.56 1.59
CA ILE A 56 -11.16 8.26 2.45
C ILE A 56 -11.68 6.84 2.18
N THR A 57 -11.75 6.43 0.92
CA THR A 57 -12.17 5.06 0.57
C THR A 57 -11.20 4.03 1.13
N LEU A 58 -9.89 4.32 1.10
CA LEU A 58 -8.87 3.44 1.65
C LEU A 58 -9.01 3.26 3.17
N CYS A 59 -9.39 4.33 3.89
CA CYS A 59 -9.62 4.30 5.34
C CYS A 59 -10.72 3.30 5.77
N ASN A 60 -11.62 2.91 4.85
CA ASN A 60 -12.63 1.89 5.13
C ASN A 60 -12.12 0.44 4.97
N LEU A 61 -10.93 0.23 4.40
CA LEU A 61 -10.41 -1.10 4.10
C LEU A 61 -9.43 -1.63 5.13
N PHE A 62 -8.74 -0.74 5.84
CA PHE A 62 -7.67 -1.11 6.76
C PHE A 62 -7.91 -0.50 8.14
N GLU A 63 -7.45 -1.21 9.16
CA GLU A 63 -7.57 -0.76 10.55
C GLU A 63 -6.79 0.54 10.77
N PHE A 64 -7.47 1.56 11.25
CA PHE A 64 -6.85 2.83 11.60
C PHE A 64 -5.94 2.71 12.82
N VAL A 65 -4.76 3.31 12.74
CA VAL A 65 -3.82 3.41 13.86
C VAL A 65 -3.84 4.85 14.38
N PRO A 66 -4.20 5.06 15.65
CA PRO A 66 -4.19 6.40 16.23
C PRO A 66 -2.81 7.06 16.19
N VAL A 67 -2.76 8.36 15.95
CA VAL A 67 -1.51 9.14 15.87
C VAL A 67 -0.64 8.94 17.10
N SER A 68 -1.23 8.83 18.31
CA SER A 68 -0.50 8.57 19.55
C SER A 68 0.29 7.26 19.55
N GLN A 69 -0.05 6.30 18.70
CA GLN A 69 0.66 5.03 18.53
C GLN A 69 1.69 5.08 17.39
N CYS A 70 1.70 6.14 16.60
CA CYS A 70 2.54 6.29 15.41
C CYS A 70 3.75 7.20 15.64
N LEU A 71 3.67 8.16 16.58
CA LEU A 71 4.63 9.28 16.71
C LEU A 71 6.09 8.85 16.88
N GLU A 72 6.33 7.64 17.40
CA GLU A 72 7.68 7.13 17.65
C GLU A 72 7.91 5.75 17.01
N THR A 73 6.98 5.31 16.16
CA THR A 73 7.04 3.98 15.56
C THR A 73 7.38 4.09 14.08
N LYS A 74 8.48 3.46 13.69
CA LYS A 74 8.88 3.33 12.30
C LYS A 74 7.86 2.47 11.55
N PRO A 75 7.38 2.88 10.36
CA PRO A 75 6.47 2.07 9.57
C PRO A 75 7.21 0.91 8.89
N ASP A 76 6.52 -0.19 8.67
CA ASP A 76 6.96 -1.26 7.78
C ASP A 76 6.76 -0.90 6.31
N LEU A 77 5.67 -0.18 6.02
CA LEU A 77 5.26 0.21 4.69
C LEU A 77 5.10 1.73 4.62
N LEU A 78 5.71 2.35 3.61
CA LEU A 78 5.55 3.77 3.32
C LEU A 78 4.99 3.94 1.91
N TYR A 79 3.87 4.61 1.77
CA TYR A 79 3.27 4.84 0.46
C TYR A 79 2.98 6.32 0.24
N ILE A 80 3.46 6.85 -0.88
CA ILE A 80 3.22 8.23 -1.31
C ILE A 80 2.45 8.20 -2.62
N PHE A 81 1.18 8.61 -2.58
CA PHE A 81 0.27 8.61 -3.72
C PHE A 81 0.03 10.05 -4.21
N GLY A 82 0.42 10.31 -5.45
CA GLY A 82 0.32 11.64 -6.05
C GLY A 82 1.56 12.50 -5.82
N ALA A 83 2.75 11.90 -5.84
CA ALA A 83 4.01 12.63 -5.76
C ALA A 83 4.32 13.35 -7.08
N ASN A 84 4.97 14.51 -6.99
CA ASN A 84 5.43 15.24 -8.18
C ASN A 84 6.74 14.60 -8.71
N ILE A 85 6.59 13.47 -9.40
CA ILE A 85 7.69 12.73 -10.02
C ILE A 85 7.36 12.44 -11.48
N ASP A 86 8.39 12.46 -12.33
CA ASP A 86 8.28 12.09 -13.74
C ASP A 86 8.67 10.60 -13.93
N SER A 87 7.87 9.73 -13.32
CA SER A 87 8.06 8.29 -13.45
C SER A 87 6.73 7.54 -13.35
N GLU A 88 6.74 6.25 -13.69
CA GLU A 88 5.62 5.35 -13.39
C GLU A 88 5.53 5.08 -11.87
N SER A 89 4.40 4.49 -11.44
CA SER A 89 4.29 3.98 -10.07
C SER A 89 5.29 2.85 -9.85
N VAL A 90 6.12 2.98 -8.81
CA VAL A 90 7.19 2.04 -8.49
C VAL A 90 7.17 1.66 -7.01
N PHE A 91 7.76 0.52 -6.68
CA PHE A 91 8.06 0.17 -5.30
C PHE A 91 9.56 -0.08 -5.11
N TYR A 92 10.00 -0.08 -3.86
CA TYR A 92 11.39 -0.27 -3.46
C TYR A 92 11.45 -0.83 -2.04
N HIS A 93 12.38 -1.74 -1.80
CA HIS A 93 12.71 -2.18 -0.45
C HIS A 93 13.99 -1.48 0.03
N ASP A 94 13.85 -0.56 0.97
CA ASP A 94 14.95 0.06 1.67
C ASP A 94 15.49 -0.93 2.70
N GLN A 95 16.58 -1.62 2.34
CA GLN A 95 17.17 -2.67 3.18
C GLN A 95 17.89 -2.12 4.42
N GLU A 96 18.39 -0.88 4.37
CA GLU A 96 19.04 -0.25 5.51
C GLU A 96 18.02 0.11 6.59
N GLU A 97 16.89 0.64 6.14
CA GLU A 97 15.81 1.05 7.01
C GLU A 97 14.75 -0.06 7.22
N ASP A 98 14.81 -1.14 6.48
CA ASP A 98 13.80 -2.22 6.44
C ASP A 98 12.37 -1.67 6.26
N ILE A 99 12.21 -0.77 5.28
CA ILE A 99 10.93 -0.18 4.91
C ILE A 99 10.62 -0.51 3.45
N TYR A 100 9.38 -0.95 3.19
CA TYR A 100 8.88 -1.14 1.83
C TYR A 100 8.20 0.14 1.37
N VAL A 101 8.76 0.78 0.35
CA VAL A 101 8.35 2.09 -0.14
C VAL A 101 7.60 1.95 -1.45
N GLY A 102 6.44 2.59 -1.57
CA GLY A 102 5.71 2.74 -2.82
C GLY A 102 5.51 4.21 -3.16
N VAL A 103 5.70 4.57 -4.42
CA VAL A 103 5.44 5.93 -4.90
C VAL A 103 4.63 5.87 -6.18
N ALA A 104 3.61 6.71 -6.26
CA ALA A 104 2.82 6.91 -7.47
C ALA A 104 2.84 8.39 -7.88
N PRO A 105 2.99 8.71 -9.18
CA PRO A 105 3.06 10.07 -9.66
C PRO A 105 1.74 10.81 -9.53
N HIS A 106 1.77 12.15 -9.53
CA HIS A 106 0.57 13.00 -9.58
C HIS A 106 0.14 13.21 -11.05
N ASN A 107 -0.71 12.33 -11.57
CA ASN A 107 -1.25 12.47 -12.91
C ASN A 107 -2.58 11.67 -13.08
N ASP A 108 -3.26 11.90 -14.19
CA ASP A 108 -4.56 11.28 -14.48
C ASP A 108 -4.50 9.74 -14.62
N SER A 109 -3.31 9.19 -14.87
CA SER A 109 -3.18 7.73 -15.08
C SER A 109 -3.42 6.94 -13.82
N ILE A 110 -3.22 7.57 -12.65
CA ILE A 110 -3.42 6.94 -11.34
C ILE A 110 -4.77 7.29 -10.70
N ASP A 111 -5.60 8.13 -11.33
CA ASP A 111 -6.89 8.57 -10.79
C ASP A 111 -7.93 7.43 -10.80
N TYR A 112 -7.57 6.38 -10.09
CA TYR A 112 -8.41 5.21 -9.85
C TYR A 112 -8.08 4.58 -8.50
N PHE A 113 -9.07 4.45 -7.63
CA PHE A 113 -8.90 3.89 -6.28
C PHE A 113 -8.17 2.53 -6.26
N GLY A 114 -8.42 1.68 -7.27
CA GLY A 114 -7.78 0.38 -7.39
C GLY A 114 -6.25 0.45 -7.42
N TYR A 115 -5.67 1.52 -7.97
CA TYR A 115 -4.20 1.68 -7.97
C TYR A 115 -3.67 1.98 -6.57
N MET A 116 -4.34 2.83 -5.81
CA MET A 116 -3.95 3.12 -4.43
C MET A 116 -3.97 1.84 -3.58
N LYS A 117 -5.08 1.10 -3.60
CA LYS A 117 -5.19 -0.17 -2.88
C LYS A 117 -4.15 -1.20 -3.34
N LYS A 118 -3.96 -1.33 -4.65
CA LYS A 118 -3.07 -2.34 -5.23
C LYS A 118 -1.62 -2.14 -4.82
N MET A 119 -1.10 -0.90 -4.84
CA MET A 119 0.27 -0.64 -4.42
C MET A 119 0.47 -1.03 -2.96
N LEU A 120 -0.44 -0.63 -2.07
CA LEU A 120 -0.33 -0.96 -0.65
C LEU A 120 -0.31 -2.47 -0.40
N LEU A 121 -1.17 -3.23 -1.10
CA LEU A 121 -1.15 -4.69 -1.04
C LEU A 121 0.11 -5.28 -1.69
N THR A 122 0.67 -4.65 -2.72
CA THR A 122 1.93 -5.08 -3.33
C THR A 122 3.07 -4.97 -2.33
N LEU A 123 3.21 -3.83 -1.63
CA LEU A 123 4.24 -3.65 -0.60
C LEU A 123 4.13 -4.72 0.49
N TYR A 124 2.92 -4.97 0.98
CA TYR A 124 2.70 -6.01 1.98
C TYR A 124 3.04 -7.41 1.46
N ASN A 125 2.66 -7.72 0.22
CA ASN A 125 2.96 -9.01 -0.38
C ASN A 125 4.46 -9.24 -0.56
N VAL A 126 5.20 -8.22 -1.01
CA VAL A 126 6.68 -8.31 -1.14
C VAL A 126 7.30 -8.55 0.23
N LYS A 127 6.90 -7.77 1.27
CA LYS A 127 7.34 -8.00 2.65
C LYS A 127 7.08 -9.43 3.11
N MET A 128 5.91 -9.98 2.80
CA MET A 128 5.57 -11.35 3.18
C MET A 128 6.42 -12.39 2.44
N ILE A 129 6.70 -12.17 1.16
CA ILE A 129 7.57 -13.05 0.36
C ILE A 129 9.00 -13.03 0.93
N ASP A 130 9.55 -11.87 1.22
CA ASP A 130 10.88 -11.71 1.80
C ASP A 130 10.99 -12.38 3.18
N ASN A 131 9.89 -12.44 3.92
CA ASN A 131 9.78 -13.16 5.19
C ASN A 131 9.46 -14.67 5.03
N GLY A 132 9.50 -15.20 3.80
CA GLY A 132 9.29 -16.62 3.52
C GLY A 132 7.82 -17.06 3.51
N HIS A 133 6.88 -16.14 3.40
CA HIS A 133 5.45 -16.43 3.29
C HIS A 133 4.98 -16.41 1.83
N LEU A 134 3.91 -17.15 1.54
CA LEU A 134 3.26 -17.13 0.24
C LEU A 134 1.96 -16.33 0.32
N PRO A 135 1.91 -15.10 -0.20
CA PRO A 135 0.66 -14.35 -0.27
C PRO A 135 -0.28 -14.96 -1.32
N LEU A 136 -1.53 -15.15 -0.92
CA LEU A 136 -2.57 -15.70 -1.78
C LEU A 136 -3.70 -14.68 -1.94
N HIS A 137 -4.17 -14.53 -3.18
CA HIS A 137 -5.33 -13.70 -3.48
C HIS A 137 -6.57 -14.58 -3.55
N GLY A 138 -7.39 -14.54 -2.53
CA GLY A 138 -8.58 -15.37 -2.44
C GLY A 138 -9.40 -15.08 -1.18
N ALA A 139 -10.53 -15.73 -1.08
CA ALA A 139 -11.31 -15.76 0.14
C ALA A 139 -10.83 -16.90 1.04
N CYS A 140 -10.58 -16.61 2.32
CA CYS A 140 -10.24 -17.60 3.33
C CYS A 140 -11.38 -17.71 4.33
N VAL A 141 -11.91 -18.89 4.51
CA VAL A 141 -12.98 -19.16 5.47
C VAL A 141 -12.52 -20.21 6.47
N SER A 142 -12.72 -19.91 7.76
CA SER A 142 -12.50 -20.85 8.85
C SER A 142 -13.85 -21.38 9.35
N LEU A 143 -14.02 -22.69 9.34
CA LEU A 143 -15.22 -23.35 9.81
C LEU A 143 -14.89 -24.22 11.04
N THR A 144 -15.53 -23.93 12.16
CA THR A 144 -15.45 -24.81 13.34
C THR A 144 -16.57 -25.83 13.28
N MET A 145 -16.21 -27.07 13.14
CA MET A 145 -17.15 -28.20 13.09
C MET A 145 -17.70 -28.51 14.47
N LYS A 146 -18.85 -29.19 14.53
CA LYS A 146 -19.50 -29.59 15.81
C LYS A 146 -18.61 -30.44 16.73
N ASN A 147 -17.64 -31.15 16.17
CA ASN A 147 -16.67 -31.96 16.92
C ASN A 147 -15.42 -31.16 17.38
N GLY A 148 -15.43 -29.83 17.21
CA GLY A 148 -14.29 -28.95 17.54
C GLY A 148 -13.18 -28.88 16.51
N THR A 149 -13.26 -29.65 15.42
CA THR A 149 -12.28 -29.57 14.34
C THR A 149 -12.43 -28.25 13.59
N VAL A 150 -11.31 -27.56 13.31
CA VAL A 150 -11.28 -26.36 12.48
C VAL A 150 -10.86 -26.74 11.07
N LYS A 151 -11.66 -26.36 10.09
CA LYS A 151 -11.37 -26.52 8.67
C LYS A 151 -11.15 -25.14 8.05
N LEU A 152 -10.01 -24.98 7.35
CA LEU A 152 -9.70 -23.79 6.56
C LEU A 152 -9.98 -24.09 5.09
N GLU A 153 -10.75 -23.24 4.44
CA GLU A 153 -10.99 -23.28 3.01
C GLU A 153 -10.48 -22.01 2.34
N LEU A 154 -9.64 -22.19 1.31
CA LEU A 154 -9.15 -21.13 0.44
C LEU A 154 -9.82 -21.26 -0.92
N ASN A 155 -10.55 -20.24 -1.31
CA ASN A 155 -11.17 -20.16 -2.63
C ASN A 155 -10.46 -19.06 -3.44
N SER A 156 -9.84 -19.43 -4.57
CA SER A 156 -9.31 -18.45 -5.51
C SER A 156 -10.46 -17.65 -6.15
N LEU A 157 -10.28 -16.35 -6.23
CA LEU A 157 -11.19 -15.43 -6.94
C LEU A 157 -10.85 -15.36 -8.42
#